data_28fdcb56e19ab500302f7d5928ef9da7
#
_entry.id   28fdcb56e19ab500302f7d5928ef9da7
#
_cell.length_a   1.000
_cell.length_b   1.000
_cell.length_c   1.000
_cell.angle_alpha   90.00
_cell.angle_beta   90.00
_cell.angle_gamma   90.00
#
_symmetry.space_group_name_H-M   'P 1'
#
loop_
_entity.id
_entity.type
_entity.pdbx_description
1 polymer ?
#
loop_
_entity_poly.entity_id
_entity_poly.type
_entity_poly.pdbx_seq_one_letter_code
_entity_poly.pdbx_strand_id
1 'polypeptide(L)'
;YSSLENNYYDIISMSYLFLSCTEQNFRSPELDEQLLNSYGLPLLSYRIKDLAETNDEDIQYTASPRQVRIMSLIRQQLEQNIENLYRLAEHLKRSILFYESHQIREYHMHPAWVDPNSEYEDAETPVVEVHRLNRLNLHIFLPEDLLHVWNDEQSNDLILEFFNEIGIISQKVHIEYHFLGGRVAYQEFIHLLKRIQKKEHEVFLMLAVDSEIDQDLIDEKSWMVKDYIPAEFAASCLLADPSLKIEELEPAKNLKIVVGQEKAVKVLHTLNLNELPQYEGDEPYVLILSDQTDIKAAKQLQQQFAQTSVEPHHYIYVKSSLGHTQHLVDIYGFMLSMHFPEHIVPFVFGENTVSAHTFVQSVTENSEDDAMVLNS
;
A
#
# COMPACT_ATOMS: atom_id res chain seq x y z
N TYR A 1 9.26 35.79 28.16
CA TYR A 1 9.49 34.34 28.27
C TYR A 1 8.59 33.67 27.28
N SER A 2 9.03 33.53 26.02
CA SER A 2 8.36 32.68 25.04
C SER A 2 8.90 31.26 25.23
N SER A 3 8.10 30.39 25.80
CA SER A 3 8.35 28.95 25.77
C SER A 3 8.33 28.52 24.32
N LEU A 4 9.50 28.22 23.76
CA LEU A 4 9.66 27.43 22.56
C LEU A 4 9.10 26.03 22.90
N GLU A 5 7.83 25.79 22.64
CA GLU A 5 7.28 24.45 22.53
C GLU A 5 7.96 23.82 21.31
N ASN A 6 9.05 23.10 21.55
CA ASN A 6 9.59 22.15 20.59
C ASN A 6 8.53 21.05 20.42
N ASN A 7 7.58 21.27 19.52
CA ASN A 7 6.69 20.23 19.06
C ASN A 7 7.52 19.27 18.21
N TYR A 8 8.07 18.24 18.84
CA TYR A 8 8.70 17.14 18.13
C TYR A 8 7.59 16.35 17.41
N TYR A 9 7.48 16.53 16.11
CA TYR A 9 6.71 15.66 15.24
C TYR A 9 7.67 14.86 14.36
N ASP A 10 7.34 13.61 14.14
CA ASP A 10 8.10 12.74 13.25
C ASP A 10 7.51 12.83 11.84
N ILE A 11 8.36 12.96 10.82
CA ILE A 11 7.95 12.85 9.42
C ILE A 11 8.45 11.51 8.91
N ILE A 12 7.52 10.70 8.41
CA ILE A 12 7.82 9.48 7.65
C ILE A 12 7.83 9.88 6.18
N SER A 13 8.93 9.59 5.48
CA SER A 13 9.07 9.85 4.04
C SER A 13 9.45 8.56 3.32
N MET A 14 8.68 8.20 2.30
CA MET A 14 8.91 7.00 1.50
C MET A 14 8.56 7.28 0.04
N SER A 15 9.26 6.62 -0.88
CA SER A 15 8.89 6.59 -2.28
C SER A 15 7.86 5.50 -2.54
N TYR A 16 6.87 5.86 -3.32
CA TYR A 16 5.85 4.96 -3.82
C TYR A 16 6.16 4.59 -5.27
N LEU A 17 6.14 3.30 -5.61
CA LEU A 17 6.55 2.81 -6.92
C LEU A 17 5.36 2.39 -7.81
N PHE A 18 4.40 1.65 -7.29
CA PHE A 18 3.19 1.31 -8.03
C PHE A 18 2.02 0.97 -7.12
N LEU A 19 0.80 0.99 -7.68
CA LEU A 19 -0.44 0.71 -6.96
C LEU A 19 -1.39 -0.10 -7.85
N SER A 20 -2.06 -1.05 -7.24
CA SER A 20 -3.34 -1.56 -7.74
C SER A 20 -4.37 -1.61 -6.62
N CYS A 21 -5.63 -1.41 -6.96
CA CYS A 21 -6.75 -1.61 -6.05
C CYS A 21 -7.97 -2.10 -6.82
N THR A 22 -8.91 -2.70 -6.11
CA THR A 22 -10.16 -3.17 -6.70
C THR A 22 -11.06 -1.98 -6.99
N GLU A 23 -11.38 -1.75 -8.26
CA GLU A 23 -12.24 -0.62 -8.69
C GLU A 23 -13.71 -0.82 -8.36
N GLN A 24 -14.13 -2.04 -8.10
CA GLN A 24 -15.55 -2.39 -7.95
C GLN A 24 -16.18 -1.78 -6.70
N ASN A 25 -15.39 -1.45 -5.70
CA ASN A 25 -15.86 -0.82 -4.46
C ASN A 25 -16.37 0.61 -4.64
N PHE A 26 -16.16 1.21 -5.82
CA PHE A 26 -16.71 2.53 -6.18
C PHE A 26 -18.07 2.46 -6.86
N ARG A 27 -18.60 1.25 -7.08
CA ARG A 27 -19.91 1.02 -7.67
C ARG A 27 -20.96 0.84 -6.58
N SER A 28 -22.24 0.94 -6.96
CA SER A 28 -23.34 0.56 -6.09
C SER A 28 -23.33 -0.94 -5.86
N PRO A 29 -23.76 -1.44 -4.68
CA PRO A 29 -23.88 -2.87 -4.43
C PRO A 29 -24.89 -3.47 -5.40
N GLU A 30 -24.60 -4.68 -5.88
CA GLU A 30 -25.45 -5.41 -6.80
C GLU A 30 -26.10 -6.61 -6.11
N LEU A 31 -27.26 -7.04 -6.65
CA LEU A 31 -27.94 -8.23 -6.16
C LEU A 31 -27.12 -9.48 -6.48
N ASP A 32 -26.75 -10.23 -5.45
CA ASP A 32 -25.99 -11.46 -5.55
C ASP A 32 -26.91 -12.66 -5.31
N GLU A 33 -27.19 -13.43 -6.38
CA GLU A 33 -28.05 -14.60 -6.30
C GLU A 33 -27.41 -15.80 -5.58
N GLN A 34 -26.10 -15.77 -5.37
CA GLN A 34 -25.38 -16.84 -4.69
C GLN A 34 -25.31 -16.64 -3.17
N LEU A 35 -25.60 -15.42 -2.69
CA LEU A 35 -25.60 -15.08 -1.26
C LEU A 35 -27.03 -14.89 -0.78
N LEU A 36 -27.41 -15.65 0.22
CA LEU A 36 -28.77 -15.66 0.73
C LEU A 36 -28.83 -15.10 2.14
N ASN A 37 -29.87 -14.33 2.43
CA ASN A 37 -30.19 -13.94 3.80
C ASN A 37 -30.85 -15.07 4.58
N SER A 38 -31.14 -14.87 5.86
CA SER A 38 -31.81 -15.83 6.74
C SER A 38 -33.22 -16.27 6.28
N TYR A 39 -33.79 -15.58 5.27
CA TYR A 39 -35.10 -15.91 4.66
C TYR A 39 -34.94 -16.61 3.30
N GLY A 40 -33.71 -16.91 2.87
CA GLY A 40 -33.44 -17.52 1.56
C GLY A 40 -33.57 -16.54 0.39
N LEU A 41 -33.53 -15.24 0.62
CA LEU A 41 -33.61 -14.21 -0.42
C LEU A 41 -32.21 -13.70 -0.77
N PRO A 42 -31.93 -13.42 -2.07
CA PRO A 42 -30.66 -12.84 -2.50
C PRO A 42 -30.32 -11.54 -1.77
N LEU A 43 -29.04 -11.35 -1.49
CA LEU A 43 -28.51 -10.16 -0.83
C LEU A 43 -27.87 -9.18 -1.82
N LEU A 44 -27.82 -7.91 -1.44
CA LEU A 44 -26.93 -6.94 -2.06
C LEU A 44 -25.51 -7.21 -1.57
N SER A 45 -24.53 -7.19 -2.48
CA SER A 45 -23.10 -7.36 -2.14
C SER A 45 -22.21 -6.46 -3.00
N TYR A 46 -21.00 -6.24 -2.50
CA TYR A 46 -19.88 -5.67 -3.26
C TYR A 46 -18.92 -6.80 -3.69
N ARG A 47 -19.46 -7.85 -4.28
CA ARG A 47 -18.67 -8.98 -4.78
C ARG A 47 -17.87 -8.61 -6.03
N ILE A 48 -16.61 -9.02 -6.08
CA ILE A 48 -15.77 -8.94 -7.28
C ILE A 48 -16.09 -10.13 -8.20
N LYS A 49 -16.72 -9.86 -9.37
CA LYS A 49 -17.29 -10.89 -10.24
C LYS A 49 -16.24 -11.68 -11.03
N ASP A 50 -15.22 -10.98 -11.53
CA ASP A 50 -14.23 -11.57 -12.45
C ASP A 50 -12.98 -12.09 -11.71
N LEU A 51 -13.18 -12.56 -10.49
CA LEU A 51 -12.11 -13.15 -9.71
C LEU A 51 -11.83 -14.56 -10.26
N ALA A 52 -10.63 -14.76 -10.80
CA ALA A 52 -10.21 -16.09 -11.25
C ALA A 52 -10.20 -17.04 -10.04
N GLU A 53 -11.00 -18.09 -10.11
CA GLU A 53 -10.93 -19.15 -9.10
C GLU A 53 -9.56 -19.81 -9.18
N THR A 54 -8.91 -19.97 -8.05
CA THR A 54 -7.71 -20.80 -7.96
C THR A 54 -8.14 -22.23 -8.28
N ASN A 55 -7.70 -22.72 -9.44
CA ASN A 55 -8.01 -24.09 -9.91
C ASN A 55 -7.24 -25.18 -9.15
N ASP A 56 -6.63 -24.83 -8.05
CA ASP A 56 -5.88 -25.78 -7.24
C ASP A 56 -6.86 -26.58 -6.38
N GLU A 57 -7.15 -27.82 -6.83
CA GLU A 57 -8.10 -28.72 -6.16
C GLU A 57 -7.72 -28.96 -4.71
N ASP A 58 -6.43 -28.97 -4.38
CA ASP A 58 -5.95 -29.21 -3.00
C ASP A 58 -6.32 -28.05 -2.06
N ILE A 59 -6.40 -26.82 -2.57
CA ILE A 59 -6.80 -25.65 -1.78
C ILE A 59 -8.30 -25.68 -1.47
N GLN A 60 -9.12 -26.06 -2.45
CA GLN A 60 -10.58 -26.09 -2.30
C GLN A 60 -11.04 -27.08 -1.23
N TYR A 61 -10.26 -28.13 -0.95
CA TYR A 61 -10.64 -29.15 0.04
C TYR A 61 -10.21 -28.82 1.48
N THR A 62 -9.26 -27.92 1.69
CA THR A 62 -8.64 -27.68 3.01
C THR A 62 -8.88 -26.29 3.56
N ALA A 63 -9.13 -25.30 2.71
CA ALA A 63 -9.35 -23.90 3.09
C ALA A 63 -10.83 -23.53 3.14
N SER A 64 -11.20 -22.56 4.00
CA SER A 64 -12.55 -21.99 3.98
C SER A 64 -12.82 -21.23 2.66
N PRO A 65 -14.09 -21.14 2.20
CA PRO A 65 -14.43 -20.35 1.03
C PRO A 65 -13.89 -18.91 1.10
N ARG A 66 -13.93 -18.30 2.26
CA ARG A 66 -13.38 -16.96 2.51
C ARG A 66 -11.86 -16.91 2.28
N GLN A 67 -11.10 -17.90 2.76
CA GLN A 67 -9.66 -17.97 2.54
C GLN A 67 -9.33 -18.13 1.05
N VAL A 68 -10.05 -18.99 0.34
CA VAL A 68 -9.87 -19.19 -1.11
C VAL A 68 -10.08 -17.87 -1.86
N ARG A 69 -11.12 -17.10 -1.52
CA ARG A 69 -11.38 -15.80 -2.16
C ARG A 69 -10.29 -14.79 -1.84
N ILE A 70 -9.83 -14.71 -0.59
CA ILE A 70 -8.73 -13.82 -0.20
C ILE A 70 -7.44 -14.17 -0.95
N MET A 71 -7.12 -15.46 -1.10
CA MET A 71 -5.96 -15.89 -1.90
C MET A 71 -6.10 -15.52 -3.37
N SER A 72 -7.29 -15.68 -3.95
CA SER A 72 -7.57 -15.24 -5.33
C SER A 72 -7.42 -13.72 -5.48
N LEU A 73 -7.83 -12.94 -4.50
CA LEU A 73 -7.64 -11.47 -4.48
C LEU A 73 -6.16 -11.09 -4.36
N ILE A 74 -5.39 -11.77 -3.52
CA ILE A 74 -3.93 -11.57 -3.42
C ILE A 74 -3.28 -11.84 -4.77
N ARG A 75 -3.60 -12.98 -5.39
CA ARG A 75 -3.08 -13.35 -6.70
C ARG A 75 -3.43 -12.31 -7.77
N GLN A 76 -4.68 -11.86 -7.81
CA GLN A 76 -5.11 -10.81 -8.74
C GLN A 76 -4.29 -9.53 -8.57
N GLN A 77 -4.01 -9.10 -7.33
CA GLN A 77 -3.19 -7.92 -7.07
C GLN A 77 -1.74 -8.11 -7.55
N LEU A 78 -1.16 -9.28 -7.37
CA LEU A 78 0.18 -9.60 -7.87
C LEU A 78 0.21 -9.60 -9.39
N GLU A 79 -0.78 -10.23 -10.05
CA GLU A 79 -0.90 -10.30 -11.51
C GLU A 79 -1.11 -8.93 -12.16
N GLN A 80 -1.92 -8.04 -11.55
CA GLN A 80 -2.13 -6.68 -12.03
C GLN A 80 -0.84 -5.84 -12.03
N ASN A 81 0.12 -6.18 -11.18
CA ASN A 81 1.39 -5.49 -11.04
C ASN A 81 2.57 -6.26 -11.66
N ILE A 82 2.30 -7.28 -12.45
CA ILE A 82 3.30 -8.24 -12.92
C ILE A 82 4.47 -7.56 -13.66
N GLU A 83 4.21 -6.55 -14.49
CA GLU A 83 5.26 -5.85 -15.23
C GLU A 83 6.25 -5.14 -14.29
N ASN A 84 5.74 -4.47 -13.27
CA ASN A 84 6.56 -3.78 -12.28
C ASN A 84 7.33 -4.78 -11.40
N LEU A 85 6.71 -5.91 -11.09
CA LEU A 85 7.37 -7.01 -10.36
C LEU A 85 8.47 -7.68 -11.18
N TYR A 86 8.33 -7.78 -12.51
CA TYR A 86 9.41 -8.24 -13.40
C TYR A 86 10.60 -7.27 -13.39
N ARG A 87 10.35 -5.95 -13.47
CA ARG A 87 11.43 -4.95 -13.37
C ARG A 87 12.14 -5.04 -12.02
N LEU A 88 11.39 -5.21 -10.95
CA LEU A 88 11.94 -5.43 -9.62
C LEU A 88 12.79 -6.71 -9.56
N ALA A 89 12.31 -7.81 -10.14
CA ALA A 89 13.02 -9.08 -10.20
C ALA A 89 14.37 -8.96 -10.93
N GLU A 90 14.38 -8.28 -12.07
CA GLU A 90 15.60 -8.04 -12.86
C GLU A 90 16.60 -7.17 -12.08
N HIS A 91 16.13 -6.10 -11.44
CA HIS A 91 17.00 -5.25 -10.61
C HIS A 91 17.56 -6.03 -9.41
N LEU A 92 16.74 -6.83 -8.71
CA LEU A 92 17.16 -7.67 -7.60
C LEU A 92 18.24 -8.68 -8.05
N LYS A 93 18.04 -9.33 -9.19
CA LYS A 93 19.01 -10.25 -9.78
C LYS A 93 20.33 -9.56 -10.12
N ARG A 94 20.30 -8.38 -10.74
CA ARG A 94 21.51 -7.58 -11.02
C ARG A 94 22.21 -7.17 -9.73
N SER A 95 21.47 -6.73 -8.73
CA SER A 95 22.02 -6.36 -7.41
C SER A 95 22.71 -7.56 -6.73
N ILE A 96 22.10 -8.75 -6.76
CA ILE A 96 22.69 -9.97 -6.21
C ILE A 96 24.01 -10.30 -6.94
N LEU A 97 23.99 -10.27 -8.26
CA LEU A 97 25.19 -10.52 -9.07
C LEU A 97 26.29 -9.52 -8.79
N PHE A 98 25.96 -8.26 -8.62
CA PHE A 98 26.92 -7.18 -8.38
C PHE A 98 27.55 -7.22 -6.97
N TYR A 99 26.72 -7.47 -5.94
CA TYR A 99 27.16 -7.34 -4.54
C TYR A 99 27.46 -8.67 -3.84
N GLU A 100 26.81 -9.77 -4.22
CA GLU A 100 26.92 -11.05 -3.52
C GLU A 100 27.78 -12.08 -4.26
N SER A 101 27.97 -11.95 -5.58
CA SER A 101 28.81 -12.87 -6.33
C SER A 101 30.29 -12.52 -6.17
N HIS A 102 30.98 -13.30 -5.34
CA HIS A 102 32.45 -13.20 -5.23
C HIS A 102 33.16 -13.48 -6.55
N GLN A 103 32.56 -14.26 -7.43
CA GLN A 103 33.11 -14.59 -8.73
C GLN A 103 33.26 -13.40 -9.66
N ILE A 104 32.40 -12.39 -9.56
CA ILE A 104 32.48 -11.18 -10.40
C ILE A 104 33.64 -10.28 -9.98
N ARG A 105 34.01 -10.22 -8.70
CA ARG A 105 35.21 -9.49 -8.26
C ARG A 105 36.52 -10.07 -8.81
N GLU A 106 36.56 -11.39 -9.09
CA GLU A 106 37.69 -12.05 -9.70
C GLU A 106 37.64 -11.96 -11.25
N TYR A 107 36.45 -11.77 -11.86
CA TYR A 107 36.27 -11.71 -13.33
C TYR A 107 36.27 -10.30 -13.92
N HIS A 108 36.55 -9.26 -13.16
CA HIS A 108 37.07 -8.02 -13.74
C HIS A 108 38.57 -8.21 -14.12
N MET A 109 38.90 -9.35 -14.73
CA MET A 109 40.16 -9.44 -15.47
C MET A 109 40.03 -8.51 -16.66
N HIS A 110 40.92 -7.51 -16.69
CA HIS A 110 41.08 -6.62 -17.82
C HIS A 110 41.09 -7.45 -19.11
N PRO A 111 40.30 -7.11 -20.17
CA PRO A 111 40.28 -7.90 -21.41
C PRO A 111 41.68 -8.22 -21.97
N ALA A 112 42.63 -7.31 -21.78
CA ALA A 112 44.05 -7.54 -22.13
C ALA A 112 44.74 -8.70 -21.38
N TRP A 113 44.16 -9.21 -20.29
CA TRP A 113 44.65 -10.39 -19.57
C TRP A 113 44.14 -11.71 -20.19
N VAL A 114 43.01 -11.62 -20.91
CA VAL A 114 42.40 -12.75 -21.61
C VAL A 114 42.97 -12.87 -23.03
N ASP A 115 43.23 -11.72 -23.69
CA ASP A 115 43.87 -11.65 -25.02
C ASP A 115 44.89 -10.49 -25.06
N PRO A 116 46.18 -10.79 -24.83
CA PRO A 116 47.25 -9.77 -24.81
C PRO A 116 47.45 -9.03 -26.14
N ASN A 117 46.90 -9.54 -27.25
CA ASN A 117 47.00 -8.93 -28.56
C ASN A 117 45.77 -8.10 -28.97
N SER A 118 44.77 -8.02 -28.12
CA SER A 118 43.61 -7.17 -28.39
C SER A 118 44.03 -5.71 -28.23
N GLU A 119 43.95 -4.92 -29.29
CA GLU A 119 44.02 -3.45 -29.24
C GLU A 119 42.73 -2.90 -28.57
N TYR A 120 42.64 -3.06 -27.26
CA TYR A 120 41.64 -2.32 -26.48
C TYR A 120 42.25 -0.96 -26.15
N GLU A 121 41.74 0.10 -26.78
CA GLU A 121 41.83 1.43 -26.22
C GLU A 121 41.24 1.38 -24.82
N ASP A 122 41.85 2.08 -23.85
CA ASP A 122 41.36 2.29 -22.48
C ASP A 122 40.01 3.09 -22.49
N ALA A 123 39.00 2.55 -23.13
CA ALA A 123 37.64 3.01 -22.94
C ALA A 123 37.23 2.51 -21.55
N GLU A 124 37.29 3.40 -20.58
CA GLU A 124 36.61 3.23 -19.28
C GLU A 124 35.19 2.74 -19.59
N THR A 125 34.97 1.43 -19.48
CA THR A 125 33.59 0.92 -19.52
C THR A 125 32.88 1.62 -18.40
N PRO A 126 31.82 2.39 -18.69
CA PRO A 126 31.10 3.09 -17.64
C PRO A 126 30.66 2.05 -16.63
N VAL A 127 31.16 2.18 -15.39
CA VAL A 127 30.71 1.32 -14.29
C VAL A 127 29.25 1.71 -14.08
N VAL A 128 28.35 0.89 -14.57
CA VAL A 128 26.92 1.08 -14.31
C VAL A 128 26.73 0.84 -12.83
N GLU A 129 26.50 1.91 -12.08
CA GLU A 129 26.26 1.85 -10.65
C GLU A 129 24.89 1.19 -10.43
N VAL A 130 24.93 -0.05 -9.91
CA VAL A 130 23.70 -0.77 -9.55
C VAL A 130 23.34 -0.44 -8.11
N HIS A 131 22.20 0.17 -7.87
CA HIS A 131 21.71 0.40 -6.52
C HIS A 131 21.48 -0.94 -5.81
N ARG A 132 21.97 -1.01 -4.57
CA ARG A 132 21.89 -2.24 -3.79
C ARG A 132 20.45 -2.51 -3.38
N LEU A 133 19.95 -3.72 -3.71
CA LEU A 133 18.67 -4.24 -3.27
C LEU A 133 18.88 -5.63 -2.66
N ASN A 134 18.53 -5.80 -1.39
CA ASN A 134 18.81 -7.04 -0.67
C ASN A 134 17.65 -8.03 -0.75
N ARG A 135 16.40 -7.56 -0.67
CA ARG A 135 15.20 -8.42 -0.64
C ARG A 135 13.92 -7.63 -0.88
N LEU A 136 12.87 -8.39 -1.17
CA LEU A 136 11.48 -7.97 -1.19
C LEU A 136 10.80 -8.44 0.10
N ASN A 137 10.17 -7.53 0.83
CA ASN A 137 9.34 -7.85 1.98
C ASN A 137 7.87 -7.70 1.57
N LEU A 138 7.09 -8.75 1.75
CA LEU A 138 5.67 -8.78 1.49
C LEU A 138 4.91 -8.73 2.82
N HIS A 139 4.19 -7.65 3.06
CA HIS A 139 3.34 -7.49 4.23
C HIS A 139 1.87 -7.62 3.82
N ILE A 140 1.20 -8.64 4.33
CA ILE A 140 -0.19 -8.95 4.02
C ILE A 140 -1.05 -8.61 5.23
N PHE A 141 -1.95 -7.64 5.07
CA PHE A 141 -2.90 -7.24 6.11
C PHE A 141 -4.20 -7.99 5.92
N LEU A 142 -4.59 -8.73 6.94
CA LEU A 142 -5.79 -9.55 6.99
C LEU A 142 -6.66 -9.17 8.20
N PRO A 143 -7.97 -9.41 8.15
CA PRO A 143 -8.86 -9.22 9.29
C PRO A 143 -8.46 -10.08 10.49
N GLU A 144 -8.61 -9.55 11.70
CA GLU A 144 -8.23 -10.23 12.95
C GLU A 144 -8.97 -11.55 13.19
N ASP A 145 -10.18 -11.69 12.68
CA ASP A 145 -11.00 -12.90 12.80
C ASP A 145 -10.43 -14.10 12.02
N LEU A 146 -9.49 -13.87 11.10
CA LEU A 146 -8.77 -14.93 10.40
C LEU A 146 -7.55 -15.48 11.15
N LEU A 147 -7.11 -14.85 12.24
CA LEU A 147 -5.88 -15.21 12.96
C LEU A 147 -5.75 -16.72 13.29
N HIS A 148 -6.87 -17.37 13.62
CA HIS A 148 -6.86 -18.78 14.05
C HIS A 148 -7.27 -19.79 12.98
N VAL A 149 -7.72 -19.29 11.82
CA VAL A 149 -8.23 -20.14 10.72
C VAL A 149 -7.40 -20.01 9.45
N TRP A 150 -6.51 -19.03 9.39
CA TRP A 150 -5.63 -18.82 8.24
C TRP A 150 -4.56 -19.90 8.14
N ASN A 151 -4.36 -20.44 6.94
CA ASN A 151 -3.30 -21.43 6.67
C ASN A 151 -2.09 -20.72 6.05
N ASP A 152 -1.13 -20.34 6.90
CA ASP A 152 0.09 -19.63 6.49
C ASP A 152 0.95 -20.45 5.53
N GLU A 153 1.10 -21.77 5.77
CA GLU A 153 1.97 -22.65 4.97
C GLU A 153 1.49 -22.70 3.52
N GLN A 154 0.22 -23.03 3.32
CA GLN A 154 -0.40 -23.10 2.00
C GLN A 154 -0.36 -21.74 1.27
N SER A 155 -0.63 -20.65 2.00
CA SER A 155 -0.61 -19.31 1.44
C SER A 155 0.80 -18.90 1.02
N ASN A 156 1.81 -19.24 1.81
CA ASN A 156 3.21 -18.98 1.50
C ASN A 156 3.65 -19.73 0.24
N ASP A 157 3.28 -21.02 0.12
CA ASP A 157 3.66 -21.83 -1.03
C ASP A 157 3.16 -21.23 -2.33
N LEU A 158 1.90 -20.81 -2.38
CA LEU A 158 1.29 -20.18 -3.57
C LEU A 158 1.96 -18.84 -3.92
N ILE A 159 2.21 -18.01 -2.92
CA ILE A 159 2.86 -16.71 -3.13
C ILE A 159 4.30 -16.89 -3.59
N LEU A 160 5.05 -17.81 -3.00
CA LEU A 160 6.43 -18.09 -3.37
C LEU A 160 6.52 -18.74 -4.76
N GLU A 161 5.56 -19.59 -5.14
CA GLU A 161 5.47 -20.12 -6.49
C GLU A 161 5.31 -18.99 -7.52
N PHE A 162 4.39 -18.07 -7.30
CA PHE A 162 4.23 -16.89 -8.15
C PHE A 162 5.52 -16.07 -8.28
N PHE A 163 6.21 -15.79 -7.16
CA PHE A 163 7.48 -15.04 -7.21
C PHE A 163 8.59 -15.81 -7.93
N ASN A 164 8.65 -17.13 -7.77
CA ASN A 164 9.62 -17.96 -8.51
C ASN A 164 9.34 -17.93 -10.02
N GLU A 165 8.07 -17.96 -10.46
CA GLU A 165 7.68 -17.85 -11.87
C GLU A 165 8.17 -16.55 -12.51
N ILE A 166 8.13 -15.43 -11.78
CA ILE A 166 8.62 -14.14 -12.25
C ILE A 166 10.13 -13.93 -12.04
N GLY A 167 10.84 -14.95 -11.51
CA GLY A 167 12.31 -14.95 -11.36
C GLY A 167 12.84 -14.37 -10.06
N ILE A 168 11.99 -14.14 -9.05
CA ILE A 168 12.43 -13.79 -7.70
C ILE A 168 12.58 -15.06 -6.86
N ILE A 169 13.80 -15.36 -6.47
CA ILE A 169 14.10 -16.55 -5.66
C ILE A 169 13.52 -16.45 -4.25
N SER A 170 12.98 -17.54 -3.73
CA SER A 170 12.28 -17.58 -2.43
C SER A 170 13.10 -17.03 -1.26
N GLN A 171 14.44 -17.21 -1.26
CA GLN A 171 15.31 -16.69 -0.21
C GLN A 171 15.38 -15.15 -0.15
N LYS A 172 14.94 -14.48 -1.21
CA LYS A 172 14.92 -13.01 -1.30
C LYS A 172 13.52 -12.43 -1.04
N VAL A 173 12.53 -13.27 -0.79
CA VAL A 173 11.17 -12.89 -0.42
C VAL A 173 10.97 -13.18 1.06
N HIS A 174 10.50 -12.17 1.80
CA HIS A 174 10.09 -12.33 3.18
C HIS A 174 8.60 -12.00 3.30
N ILE A 175 7.79 -12.95 3.77
CA ILE A 175 6.35 -12.81 3.90
C ILE A 175 6.00 -12.63 5.37
N GLU A 176 5.20 -11.61 5.69
CA GLU A 176 4.72 -11.34 7.05
C GLU A 176 3.21 -11.05 6.99
N TYR A 177 2.42 -11.82 7.76
CA TYR A 177 0.98 -11.63 7.90
C TYR A 177 0.68 -10.76 9.11
N HIS A 178 -0.23 -9.80 8.94
CA HIS A 178 -0.70 -8.90 9.98
C HIS A 178 -2.22 -9.05 10.13
N PHE A 179 -2.64 -9.70 11.21
CA PHE A 179 -4.06 -9.85 11.53
C PHE A 179 -4.51 -8.66 12.37
N LEU A 180 -5.32 -7.78 11.79
CA LEU A 180 -5.61 -6.48 12.35
C LEU A 180 -7.11 -6.23 12.54
N GLY A 181 -7.47 -5.69 13.70
CA GLY A 181 -8.83 -5.28 14.03
C GLY A 181 -9.06 -3.77 13.86
N GLY A 182 -10.30 -3.40 13.56
CA GLY A 182 -10.68 -2.10 13.03
C GLY A 182 -10.13 -0.85 13.71
N ARG A 183 -9.98 -0.83 15.04
CA ARG A 183 -9.52 0.38 15.74
C ARG A 183 -8.01 0.53 15.86
N VAL A 184 -7.29 -0.58 15.78
CA VAL A 184 -5.84 -0.65 16.00
C VAL A 184 -5.09 -0.73 14.68
N ALA A 185 -5.77 -1.21 13.63
CA ALA A 185 -5.17 -1.50 12.34
C ALA A 185 -4.35 -0.33 11.76
N TYR A 186 -4.91 0.86 11.73
CA TYR A 186 -4.21 2.03 11.16
C TYR A 186 -3.01 2.46 12.02
N GLN A 187 -3.11 2.39 13.33
CA GLN A 187 -2.01 2.72 14.22
C GLN A 187 -0.83 1.74 14.05
N GLU A 188 -1.12 0.44 14.00
CA GLU A 188 -0.12 -0.60 13.75
C GLU A 188 0.51 -0.43 12.36
N PHE A 189 -0.28 -0.09 11.35
CA PHE A 189 0.20 0.20 10.02
C PHE A 189 1.17 1.40 10.00
N ILE A 190 0.84 2.52 10.65
CA ILE A 190 1.74 3.68 10.77
C ILE A 190 3.02 3.32 11.54
N HIS A 191 2.92 2.51 12.60
CA HIS A 191 4.11 2.01 13.31
C HIS A 191 4.99 1.14 12.41
N LEU A 192 4.39 0.29 11.56
CA LEU A 192 5.12 -0.48 10.56
C LEU A 192 5.85 0.45 9.58
N LEU A 193 5.17 1.43 9.00
CA LEU A 193 5.79 2.40 8.09
C LEU A 193 6.96 3.14 8.73
N LYS A 194 6.83 3.56 10.00
CA LYS A 194 7.90 4.19 10.76
C LYS A 194 9.12 3.26 10.97
N ARG A 195 8.89 1.96 11.09
CA ARG A 195 9.94 0.95 11.23
C ARG A 195 10.67 0.68 9.92
N ILE A 196 9.94 0.56 8.81
CA ILE A 196 10.50 0.16 7.51
C ILE A 196 11.21 1.31 6.78
N GLN A 197 10.83 2.58 6.99
CA GLN A 197 11.44 3.74 6.33
C GLN A 197 12.97 3.85 6.55
N LYS A 198 13.52 3.16 7.54
CA LYS A 198 14.96 3.16 7.85
C LYS A 198 15.75 2.08 7.11
N LYS A 199 15.09 1.32 6.23
CA LYS A 199 15.69 0.18 5.54
C LYS A 199 15.97 0.53 4.07
N GLU A 200 17.12 1.16 3.84
CA GLU A 200 17.54 1.77 2.57
C GLU A 200 17.70 0.78 1.40
N HIS A 201 17.87 -0.52 1.67
CA HIS A 201 18.17 -1.53 0.65
C HIS A 201 17.10 -2.61 0.55
N GLU A 202 15.90 -2.32 0.98
CA GLU A 202 14.77 -3.24 0.94
C GLU A 202 13.56 -2.55 0.30
N VAL A 203 12.73 -3.32 -0.37
CA VAL A 203 11.43 -2.87 -0.86
C VAL A 203 10.33 -3.60 -0.10
N PHE A 204 9.18 -2.92 0.03
CA PHE A 204 8.05 -3.37 0.85
C PHE A 204 6.79 -3.37 -0.01
N LEU A 205 6.33 -4.57 -0.38
CA LEU A 205 5.03 -4.76 -1.02
C LEU A 205 3.97 -4.92 0.07
N MET A 206 3.07 -3.97 0.15
CA MET A 206 1.95 -3.96 1.09
C MET A 206 0.69 -4.43 0.37
N LEU A 207 -0.02 -5.37 0.97
CA LEU A 207 -1.29 -5.90 0.49
C LEU A 207 -2.34 -5.82 1.59
N ALA A 208 -3.43 -5.09 1.38
CA ALA A 208 -4.58 -5.10 2.27
C ALA A 208 -5.73 -5.83 1.58
N VAL A 209 -6.19 -6.92 2.16
CA VAL A 209 -7.18 -7.80 1.52
C VAL A 209 -8.21 -8.27 2.55
N ASP A 210 -9.48 -8.14 2.20
CA ASP A 210 -10.58 -8.73 2.97
C ASP A 210 -11.68 -9.23 2.02
N SER A 211 -12.38 -10.26 2.45
CA SER A 211 -13.59 -10.77 1.80
C SER A 211 -14.58 -11.23 2.85
N GLU A 212 -15.79 -10.73 2.78
CA GLU A 212 -16.94 -11.21 3.56
C GLU A 212 -17.93 -12.01 2.69
N ILE A 213 -17.49 -12.43 1.50
CA ILE A 213 -18.29 -13.23 0.57
C ILE A 213 -18.18 -14.72 0.96
N ASP A 214 -18.82 -15.04 2.07
CA ASP A 214 -18.88 -16.38 2.65
C ASP A 214 -20.24 -16.56 3.33
N GLN A 215 -21.00 -17.61 2.98
CA GLN A 215 -22.36 -17.81 3.45
C GLN A 215 -22.42 -18.03 4.96
N ASP A 216 -21.46 -18.77 5.54
CA ASP A 216 -21.42 -19.03 6.99
C ASP A 216 -21.21 -17.73 7.76
N LEU A 217 -20.31 -16.87 7.27
CA LEU A 217 -20.06 -15.55 7.84
C LEU A 217 -21.28 -14.62 7.70
N ILE A 218 -21.95 -14.68 6.55
CA ILE A 218 -23.17 -13.90 6.30
C ILE A 218 -24.29 -14.33 7.24
N ASP A 219 -24.46 -15.62 7.43
CA ASP A 219 -25.48 -16.16 8.36
C ASP A 219 -25.23 -15.71 9.78
N GLU A 220 -23.98 -15.65 10.23
CA GLU A 220 -23.63 -15.11 11.53
C GLU A 220 -23.85 -13.58 11.62
N LYS A 221 -23.34 -12.80 10.67
CA LYS A 221 -23.37 -11.33 10.73
C LYS A 221 -24.73 -10.73 10.46
N SER A 222 -25.56 -11.35 9.64
CA SER A 222 -26.92 -10.88 9.31
C SER A 222 -27.86 -10.84 10.52
N TRP A 223 -27.59 -11.60 11.58
CA TRP A 223 -28.30 -11.52 12.85
C TRP A 223 -27.89 -10.31 13.70
N MET A 224 -26.65 -9.86 13.54
CA MET A 224 -26.05 -8.78 14.34
C MET A 224 -26.22 -7.41 13.70
N VAL A 225 -26.23 -7.36 12.39
CA VAL A 225 -26.24 -6.12 11.60
C VAL A 225 -27.46 -6.09 10.72
N LYS A 226 -28.32 -5.07 10.94
CA LYS A 226 -29.49 -4.85 10.10
C LYS A 226 -29.06 -4.41 8.71
N ASP A 227 -29.69 -4.95 7.67
CA ASP A 227 -29.44 -4.64 6.27
C ASP A 227 -27.95 -4.85 5.91
N TYR A 228 -27.36 -5.96 6.39
CA TYR A 228 -25.96 -6.30 6.18
C TYR A 228 -25.64 -6.44 4.70
N ILE A 229 -24.61 -5.73 4.25
CA ILE A 229 -24.10 -5.77 2.88
C ILE A 229 -22.65 -6.28 2.92
N PRO A 230 -22.39 -7.56 2.58
CA PRO A 230 -21.04 -8.10 2.51
C PRO A 230 -20.25 -7.45 1.39
N ALA A 231 -18.97 -7.26 1.62
CA ALA A 231 -18.06 -6.67 0.66
C ALA A 231 -16.74 -7.44 0.61
N GLU A 232 -16.01 -7.24 -0.45
CA GLU A 232 -14.63 -7.67 -0.57
C GLU A 232 -13.81 -6.61 -1.29
N PHE A 233 -12.54 -6.53 -0.95
CA PHE A 233 -11.62 -5.59 -1.54
C PHE A 233 -10.18 -6.11 -1.47
N ALA A 234 -9.36 -5.59 -2.34
CA ALA A 234 -7.91 -5.73 -2.26
C ALA A 234 -7.24 -4.44 -2.74
N ALA A 235 -6.15 -4.08 -2.10
CA ALA A 235 -5.29 -3.00 -2.52
C ALA A 235 -3.83 -3.35 -2.26
N SER A 236 -2.94 -2.89 -3.12
CA SER A 236 -1.51 -3.10 -2.99
C SER A 236 -0.73 -1.82 -3.27
N CYS A 237 0.42 -1.68 -2.63
CA CYS A 237 1.38 -0.65 -2.95
C CYS A 237 2.81 -1.15 -2.69
N LEU A 238 3.76 -0.67 -3.48
CA LEU A 238 5.18 -0.91 -3.28
C LEU A 238 5.84 0.35 -2.73
N LEU A 239 6.45 0.23 -1.56
CA LEU A 239 7.12 1.32 -0.86
C LEU A 239 8.62 1.03 -0.76
N ALA A 240 9.42 2.09 -0.85
CA ALA A 240 10.86 2.03 -0.70
C ALA A 240 11.39 3.30 -0.05
N ASP A 241 12.64 3.26 0.39
CA ASP A 241 13.37 4.46 0.78
C ASP A 241 13.53 5.40 -0.43
N PRO A 242 13.38 6.74 -0.27
CA PRO A 242 13.51 7.70 -1.37
C PRO A 242 14.87 7.67 -2.10
N SER A 243 15.92 7.18 -1.44
CA SER A 243 17.27 7.06 -2.05
C SER A 243 17.42 5.84 -2.95
N LEU A 244 16.53 4.84 -2.83
CA LEU A 244 16.60 3.61 -3.61
C LEU A 244 16.09 3.86 -5.03
N LYS A 245 16.98 3.72 -6.00
CA LYS A 245 16.62 3.76 -7.42
C LYS A 245 16.59 2.35 -7.98
N ILE A 246 15.46 1.97 -8.54
CA ILE A 246 15.26 0.70 -9.24
C ILE A 246 15.23 1.00 -10.72
N GLU A 247 16.07 0.31 -11.49
CA GLU A 247 16.18 0.53 -12.93
C GLU A 247 14.83 0.29 -13.62
N GLU A 248 14.45 1.17 -14.53
CA GLU A 248 13.17 1.16 -15.26
C GLU A 248 11.90 1.23 -14.37
N LEU A 249 12.04 1.54 -13.08
CA LEU A 249 10.93 1.68 -12.16
C LEU A 249 11.07 2.99 -11.38
N GLU A 250 10.54 4.06 -11.96
CA GLU A 250 10.56 5.37 -11.31
C GLU A 250 9.43 5.50 -10.27
N PRO A 251 9.68 6.18 -9.14
CA PRO A 251 8.66 6.41 -8.15
C PRO A 251 7.54 7.29 -8.71
N ALA A 252 6.30 6.83 -8.59
CA ALA A 252 5.13 7.58 -9.04
C ALA A 252 4.79 8.75 -8.09
N LYS A 253 5.03 8.58 -6.80
CA LYS A 253 4.69 9.57 -5.75
C LYS A 253 5.65 9.49 -4.58
N ASN A 254 5.76 10.59 -3.84
CA ASN A 254 6.41 10.63 -2.54
C ASN A 254 5.34 10.64 -1.45
N LEU A 255 5.42 9.68 -0.53
CA LEU A 255 4.56 9.62 0.63
C LEU A 255 5.20 10.41 1.77
N LYS A 256 4.44 11.34 2.36
CA LYS A 256 4.83 12.05 3.58
C LYS A 256 3.75 11.90 4.64
N ILE A 257 4.11 11.36 5.79
CA ILE A 257 3.22 11.18 6.94
C ILE A 257 3.77 12.00 8.10
N VAL A 258 2.99 12.92 8.62
CA VAL A 258 3.35 13.70 9.79
C VAL A 258 2.67 13.10 11.01
N VAL A 259 3.46 12.63 11.97
CA VAL A 259 2.98 11.98 13.20
C VAL A 259 3.20 12.94 14.38
N GLY A 260 2.20 13.09 15.24
CA GLY A 260 2.31 13.91 16.46
C GLY A 260 1.82 15.35 16.33
N GLN A 261 1.26 15.76 15.18
CA GLN A 261 0.64 17.07 15.03
C GLN A 261 -0.88 17.00 15.25
N GLU A 262 -1.40 17.94 16.04
CA GLU A 262 -2.82 17.99 16.38
C GLU A 262 -3.67 18.79 15.38
N LYS A 263 -3.07 19.62 14.51
CA LYS A 263 -3.80 20.52 13.61
C LYS A 263 -3.35 20.36 12.16
N ALA A 264 -4.31 20.13 11.29
CA ALA A 264 -4.07 20.03 9.83
C ALA A 264 -3.40 21.29 9.27
N VAL A 265 -3.78 22.49 9.72
CA VAL A 265 -3.15 23.77 9.31
C VAL A 265 -1.65 23.75 9.48
N LYS A 266 -1.14 23.26 10.63
CA LYS A 266 0.29 23.20 10.87
C LYS A 266 0.98 22.20 9.95
N VAL A 267 0.33 21.07 9.70
CA VAL A 267 0.85 20.04 8.78
C VAL A 267 0.98 20.57 7.36
N LEU A 268 -0.08 21.21 6.86
CA LEU A 268 -0.09 21.82 5.53
C LEU A 268 1.00 22.90 5.40
N HIS A 269 1.16 23.71 6.43
CA HIS A 269 2.21 24.74 6.45
C HIS A 269 3.62 24.12 6.44
N THR A 270 3.85 23.08 7.26
CA THR A 270 5.15 22.41 7.35
C THR A 270 5.58 21.75 6.04
N LEU A 271 4.59 21.23 5.29
CA LEU A 271 4.82 20.56 4.01
C LEU A 271 4.71 21.50 2.81
N ASN A 272 4.55 22.84 3.03
CA ASN A 272 4.32 23.84 1.98
C ASN A 272 3.12 23.55 1.08
N LEU A 273 2.04 23.00 1.67
CA LEU A 273 0.80 22.63 0.98
C LEU A 273 -0.35 23.61 1.23
N ASN A 274 -0.09 24.86 1.59
CA ASN A 274 -1.13 25.85 1.91
C ASN A 274 -1.87 26.37 0.66
N GLU A 275 -1.21 26.39 -0.48
CA GLU A 275 -1.68 27.03 -1.71
C GLU A 275 -1.60 26.03 -2.87
N LEU A 276 -2.49 25.04 -2.86
CA LEU A 276 -2.58 24.07 -3.97
C LEU A 276 -3.71 24.49 -4.91
N PRO A 277 -3.54 24.35 -6.25
CA PRO A 277 -4.58 24.65 -7.24
C PRO A 277 -5.88 23.87 -7.01
N GLN A 278 -5.78 22.67 -6.45
CA GLN A 278 -6.92 21.81 -6.16
C GLN A 278 -7.92 22.38 -5.13
N TYR A 279 -7.51 23.39 -4.33
CA TYR A 279 -8.41 24.03 -3.36
C TYR A 279 -9.49 24.91 -4.03
N GLU A 280 -9.26 25.35 -5.26
CA GLU A 280 -10.23 26.13 -6.02
C GLU A 280 -11.21 25.25 -6.82
N GLY A 281 -10.95 23.93 -6.86
CA GLY A 281 -11.79 22.95 -7.57
C GLY A 281 -12.87 22.36 -6.71
N ASP A 282 -13.84 21.69 -7.35
CA ASP A 282 -14.93 20.97 -6.66
C ASP A 282 -14.62 19.46 -6.52
N GLU A 283 -13.45 19.00 -6.99
CA GLU A 283 -13.09 17.58 -6.95
C GLU A 283 -12.68 17.15 -5.54
N PRO A 284 -13.15 15.99 -5.06
CA PRO A 284 -12.78 15.51 -3.76
C PRO A 284 -11.36 14.95 -3.73
N TYR A 285 -10.59 15.25 -2.67
CA TYR A 285 -9.20 14.78 -2.46
C TYR A 285 -8.87 14.44 -1.00
N VAL A 286 -9.81 14.60 -0.09
CA VAL A 286 -9.63 14.27 1.33
C VAL A 286 -10.34 12.96 1.65
N LEU A 287 -9.57 11.92 1.93
CA LEU A 287 -10.13 10.62 2.31
C LEU A 287 -10.37 10.57 3.82
N ILE A 288 -11.62 10.41 4.19
CA ILE A 288 -12.06 10.30 5.57
C ILE A 288 -12.22 8.82 5.92
N LEU A 289 -11.45 8.37 6.90
CA LEU A 289 -11.46 6.99 7.37
C LEU A 289 -12.53 6.72 8.43
N SER A 290 -13.12 7.76 9.02
CA SER A 290 -14.23 7.64 9.97
C SER A 290 -15.57 7.47 9.28
N ASP A 291 -16.57 7.01 10.04
CA ASP A 291 -17.94 6.87 9.54
C ASP A 291 -18.58 8.24 9.30
N GLN A 292 -19.30 8.39 8.18
CA GLN A 292 -20.03 9.62 7.84
C GLN A 292 -21.09 9.97 8.89
N THR A 293 -21.66 8.98 9.57
CA THR A 293 -22.69 9.17 10.59
C THR A 293 -22.11 9.58 11.95
N ASP A 294 -20.79 9.54 12.13
CA ASP A 294 -20.15 9.95 13.38
C ASP A 294 -20.07 11.47 13.51
N ILE A 295 -20.99 12.02 14.29
CA ILE A 295 -21.08 13.47 14.57
C ILE A 295 -19.82 14.00 15.26
N LYS A 296 -19.16 13.17 16.07
CA LYS A 296 -17.93 13.57 16.76
C LYS A 296 -16.78 13.70 15.78
N ALA A 297 -16.62 12.71 14.89
CA ALA A 297 -15.65 12.76 13.81
C ALA A 297 -15.87 13.95 12.88
N ALA A 298 -17.10 14.20 12.46
CA ALA A 298 -17.46 15.35 11.63
C ALA A 298 -17.11 16.70 12.29
N LYS A 299 -17.34 16.86 13.59
CA LYS A 299 -16.95 18.07 14.34
C LYS A 299 -15.43 18.21 14.46
N GLN A 300 -14.72 17.12 14.68
CA GLN A 300 -13.25 17.12 14.73
C GLN A 300 -12.68 17.52 13.39
N LEU A 301 -13.18 16.97 12.29
CA LEU A 301 -12.77 17.34 10.92
C LEU A 301 -12.98 18.84 10.67
N GLN A 302 -14.17 19.36 10.98
CA GLN A 302 -14.47 20.77 10.82
C GLN A 302 -13.51 21.66 11.64
N GLN A 303 -13.14 21.26 12.85
CA GLN A 303 -12.17 21.98 13.68
C GLN A 303 -10.74 21.90 13.12
N GLN A 304 -10.36 20.75 12.59
CA GLN A 304 -9.03 20.52 11.99
C GLN A 304 -8.80 21.39 10.75
N PHE A 305 -9.81 21.50 9.90
CA PHE A 305 -9.74 22.23 8.64
C PHE A 305 -10.31 23.65 8.67
N ALA A 306 -10.81 24.14 9.81
CA ALA A 306 -11.48 25.44 9.94
C ALA A 306 -10.65 26.66 9.48
N GLN A 307 -9.34 26.55 9.39
CA GLN A 307 -8.41 27.60 8.97
C GLN A 307 -7.66 27.23 7.68
N THR A 308 -8.19 26.32 6.91
CA THR A 308 -7.63 25.88 5.64
C THR A 308 -8.63 26.12 4.52
N SER A 309 -8.18 26.00 3.27
CA SER A 309 -9.03 26.06 2.08
C SER A 309 -9.76 24.72 1.82
N VAL A 310 -9.64 23.74 2.71
CA VAL A 310 -10.31 22.44 2.57
C VAL A 310 -11.75 22.53 3.08
N GLU A 311 -12.70 22.24 2.21
CA GLU A 311 -14.14 22.32 2.48
C GLU A 311 -14.81 20.93 2.46
N PRO A 312 -16.03 20.78 3.02
CA PRO A 312 -16.70 19.46 3.11
C PRO A 312 -16.96 18.77 1.77
N HIS A 313 -17.09 19.50 0.66
CA HIS A 313 -17.28 18.91 -0.67
C HIS A 313 -16.03 18.20 -1.19
N HIS A 314 -14.86 18.50 -0.62
CA HIS A 314 -13.61 17.81 -0.93
C HIS A 314 -13.49 16.43 -0.24
N TYR A 315 -14.46 16.02 0.62
CA TYR A 315 -14.36 14.79 1.41
C TYR A 315 -14.89 13.57 0.67
N ILE A 316 -14.14 12.45 0.78
CA ILE A 316 -14.58 11.11 0.42
C ILE A 316 -14.62 10.27 1.70
N TYR A 317 -15.77 9.72 2.04
CA TYR A 317 -15.91 8.79 3.16
C TYR A 317 -15.66 7.36 2.66
N VAL A 318 -14.50 6.79 2.99
CA VAL A 318 -14.08 5.48 2.48
C VAL A 318 -15.02 4.37 2.91
N LYS A 319 -15.51 4.42 4.15
CA LYS A 319 -16.43 3.40 4.69
C LYS A 319 -17.76 3.27 3.94
N SER A 320 -18.21 4.34 3.30
CA SER A 320 -19.47 4.30 2.55
C SER A 320 -19.42 3.40 1.31
N SER A 321 -18.23 3.08 0.81
CA SER A 321 -18.01 2.28 -0.41
C SER A 321 -17.66 0.82 -0.12
N LEU A 322 -17.50 0.44 1.15
CA LEU A 322 -17.00 -0.89 1.56
C LEU A 322 -18.05 -1.75 2.28
N GLY A 323 -19.31 -1.43 2.12
CA GLY A 323 -20.39 -2.16 2.80
C GLY A 323 -20.18 -2.19 4.32
N HIS A 324 -20.23 -3.38 4.90
CA HIS A 324 -20.01 -3.57 6.34
C HIS A 324 -18.63 -4.13 6.70
N THR A 325 -17.77 -4.32 5.72
CA THR A 325 -16.38 -4.75 5.91
C THR A 325 -15.58 -3.61 6.53
N GLN A 326 -15.22 -3.72 7.81
CA GLN A 326 -14.66 -2.58 8.55
C GLN A 326 -13.25 -2.78 9.12
N HIS A 327 -12.71 -4.00 9.07
CA HIS A 327 -11.45 -4.30 9.77
C HIS A 327 -10.23 -3.57 9.20
N LEU A 328 -10.10 -3.49 7.89
CA LEU A 328 -8.94 -2.92 7.18
C LEU A 328 -9.26 -1.64 6.39
N VAL A 329 -10.43 -1.05 6.61
CA VAL A 329 -10.89 0.15 5.87
C VAL A 329 -9.87 1.29 5.90
N ASP A 330 -9.25 1.50 7.05
CA ASP A 330 -8.31 2.60 7.24
C ASP A 330 -7.03 2.39 6.40
N ILE A 331 -6.53 1.15 6.33
CA ILE A 331 -5.36 0.79 5.50
C ILE A 331 -5.73 0.84 4.02
N TYR A 332 -6.90 0.32 3.66
CA TYR A 332 -7.42 0.40 2.30
C TYR A 332 -7.57 1.85 1.84
N GLY A 333 -8.17 2.71 2.66
CA GLY A 333 -8.31 4.13 2.37
C GLY A 333 -6.97 4.84 2.21
N PHE A 334 -5.97 4.47 3.01
CA PHE A 334 -4.60 4.95 2.84
C PHE A 334 -4.05 4.55 1.46
N MET A 335 -4.15 3.27 1.08
CA MET A 335 -3.68 2.80 -0.22
C MET A 335 -4.46 3.44 -1.37
N LEU A 336 -5.78 3.62 -1.20
CA LEU A 336 -6.64 4.31 -2.15
C LEU A 336 -6.19 5.76 -2.41
N SER A 337 -5.67 6.46 -1.39
CA SER A 337 -5.18 7.82 -1.55
C SER A 337 -4.05 7.93 -2.57
N MET A 338 -3.29 6.87 -2.76
CA MET A 338 -2.21 6.83 -3.73
C MET A 338 -2.71 6.71 -5.19
N HIS A 339 -3.98 6.33 -5.38
CA HIS A 339 -4.59 6.12 -6.70
C HIS A 339 -5.08 7.42 -7.36
N PHE A 340 -5.04 8.53 -6.66
CA PHE A 340 -5.41 9.83 -7.22
C PHE A 340 -4.48 10.25 -8.36
N PRO A 341 -4.97 11.02 -9.34
CA PRO A 341 -4.16 11.58 -10.42
C PRO A 341 -2.90 12.30 -9.90
N GLU A 342 -1.85 12.36 -10.72
CA GLU A 342 -0.56 12.96 -10.33
C GLU A 342 -0.68 14.43 -9.90
N HIS A 343 -1.58 15.20 -10.54
CA HIS A 343 -1.80 16.61 -10.23
C HIS A 343 -2.57 16.86 -8.93
N ILE A 344 -3.10 15.82 -8.30
CA ILE A 344 -3.84 15.92 -7.05
C ILE A 344 -2.99 15.38 -5.89
N VAL A 345 -2.86 16.18 -4.85
CA VAL A 345 -2.26 15.79 -3.58
C VAL A 345 -3.37 15.35 -2.63
N PRO A 346 -3.60 14.04 -2.46
CA PRO A 346 -4.62 13.55 -1.57
C PRO A 346 -4.20 13.68 -0.10
N PHE A 347 -5.17 13.91 0.76
CA PHE A 347 -5.00 13.91 2.21
C PHE A 347 -5.78 12.75 2.81
N VAL A 348 -5.18 12.05 3.78
CA VAL A 348 -5.86 10.98 4.52
C VAL A 348 -6.06 11.42 5.96
N PHE A 349 -7.27 11.32 6.43
CA PHE A 349 -7.65 11.73 7.78
C PHE A 349 -8.42 10.61 8.49
N GLY A 350 -7.87 10.10 9.61
CA GLY A 350 -8.46 9.04 10.43
C GLY A 350 -8.88 9.52 11.81
N GLU A 351 -9.98 8.99 12.32
CA GLU A 351 -10.57 9.35 13.61
C GLU A 351 -9.64 9.03 14.80
N ASN A 352 -8.99 7.87 14.76
CA ASN A 352 -8.19 7.37 15.88
C ASN A 352 -6.74 7.84 15.87
N THR A 353 -6.36 8.60 14.87
CA THR A 353 -5.00 9.11 14.70
C THR A 353 -4.95 10.58 15.08
N VAL A 354 -5.31 10.90 16.31
CA VAL A 354 -5.20 12.27 16.88
C VAL A 354 -3.81 12.89 16.63
N SER A 355 -2.86 12.05 16.28
CA SER A 355 -1.48 12.43 16.09
C SER A 355 -0.89 12.07 14.71
N ALA A 356 -1.66 11.51 13.78
CA ALA A 356 -1.12 11.14 12.46
C ALA A 356 -1.98 11.75 11.34
N HIS A 357 -1.35 12.59 10.53
CA HIS A 357 -1.92 13.12 9.31
C HIS A 357 -1.08 12.62 8.16
N THR A 358 -1.71 11.97 7.19
CA THR A 358 -1.04 11.37 6.05
C THR A 358 -1.30 12.21 4.82
N PHE A 359 -0.23 12.60 4.15
CA PHE A 359 -0.29 13.32 2.88
C PHE A 359 0.54 12.56 1.86
N VAL A 360 -0.07 12.25 0.72
CA VAL A 360 0.61 11.65 -0.42
C VAL A 360 0.87 12.76 -1.42
N GLN A 361 2.12 13.09 -1.65
CA GLN A 361 2.53 14.14 -2.58
C GLN A 361 3.01 13.53 -3.88
N SER A 362 2.55 14.06 -5.00
CA SER A 362 3.08 13.70 -6.32
C SER A 362 4.55 14.09 -6.46
N VAL A 363 5.32 13.30 -7.20
CA VAL A 363 6.69 13.66 -7.58
C VAL A 363 6.60 14.78 -8.60
N THR A 364 6.99 16.00 -8.22
CA THR A 364 7.19 17.09 -9.17
C THR A 364 8.66 17.09 -9.58
N GLU A 365 8.96 17.32 -10.87
CA GLU A 365 10.33 17.33 -11.42
C GLU A 365 11.26 18.39 -10.79
N ASN A 366 10.76 19.21 -9.87
CA ASN A 366 11.50 20.33 -9.27
C ASN A 366 12.21 20.01 -7.93
N SER A 367 12.41 18.76 -7.56
CA SER A 367 13.01 18.41 -6.25
C SER A 367 14.56 18.49 -6.21
N GLU A 368 15.24 18.96 -7.27
CA GLU A 368 16.69 19.19 -7.21
C GLU A 368 17.07 20.42 -6.37
N ASP A 369 16.17 21.37 -6.16
CA ASP A 369 16.46 22.59 -5.40
C ASP A 369 16.32 22.44 -3.86
N ASP A 370 15.52 21.49 -3.38
CA ASP A 370 15.29 21.30 -1.93
C ASP A 370 16.47 20.60 -1.20
N ALA A 371 17.35 19.94 -1.93
CA ALA A 371 18.54 19.29 -1.34
C ALA A 371 19.62 20.31 -0.89
N MET A 372 19.57 21.56 -1.38
CA MET A 372 20.53 22.60 -1.00
C MET A 372 20.14 23.40 0.25
N VAL A 373 18.89 23.34 0.69
CA VAL A 373 18.40 24.15 1.84
C VAL A 373 18.61 23.44 3.19
N LEU A 374 18.81 22.13 3.20
CA LEU A 374 19.02 21.36 4.43
C LEU A 374 20.50 21.32 4.92
N ASN A 375 21.44 21.88 4.16
CA ASN A 375 22.86 21.95 4.50
C ASN A 375 23.42 23.38 4.73
N SER A 376 22.56 24.36 4.95
CA SER A 376 22.99 25.72 5.28
C SER A 376 22.65 26.13 6.72
#